data_23f474780502fc01a48212cfaffc8c3d
#
_entry.id   23f474780502fc01a48212cfaffc8c3d
#
_cell.length_a   1.000
_cell.length_b   1.000
_cell.length_c   1.000
_cell.angle_alpha   90.00
_cell.angle_beta   90.00
_cell.angle_gamma   90.00
#
_symmetry.space_group_name_H-M   'P 1'
#
loop_
_entity.id
_entity.type
_entity.pdbx_description
1 polymer ?
#
loop_
_entity_poly.entity_id
_entity_poly.type
_entity_poly.pdbx_seq_one_letter_code
_entity_poly.pdbx_strand_id
1 'polypeptide(L)'
;MDLTLSEEQRLLVSTIRTFIRRELKPLEQDIEETGMLADTVAADIRKKSQLLGLYAVNIPLEYGGGGLSVLNWMIAEEQFGRTSDILIRRAFGNVYEILLEGSAEQKHSYLLPAVRGERTFSVAFTEPEAGSDAA
;
A
#
# COMPACT_ATOMS: atom_id res chain seq x y z
N MET A 1 -9.68 -26.93 -8.67
CA MET A 1 -9.58 -25.45 -8.65
C MET A 1 -8.38 -25.10 -9.51
N ASP A 2 -8.54 -24.29 -10.54
CA ASP A 2 -7.43 -23.77 -11.33
C ASP A 2 -6.83 -22.57 -10.64
N LEU A 3 -5.55 -22.63 -10.25
CA LEU A 3 -4.80 -21.55 -9.59
C LEU A 3 -3.88 -20.82 -10.56
N THR A 4 -4.06 -21.03 -11.85
CA THR A 4 -3.26 -20.38 -12.89
C THR A 4 -3.60 -18.90 -12.95
N LEU A 5 -2.60 -18.04 -12.83
CA LEU A 5 -2.79 -16.59 -12.96
C LEU A 5 -3.21 -16.23 -14.39
N SER A 6 -4.16 -15.32 -14.52
CA SER A 6 -4.51 -14.70 -15.80
C SER A 6 -3.33 -13.90 -16.38
N GLU A 7 -3.43 -13.49 -17.63
CA GLU A 7 -2.40 -12.64 -18.25
C GLU A 7 -2.27 -11.29 -17.52
N GLU A 8 -3.40 -10.68 -17.18
CA GLU A 8 -3.46 -9.43 -16.39
C GLU A 8 -2.78 -9.60 -15.02
N GLN A 9 -3.08 -10.69 -14.31
CA GLN A 9 -2.46 -10.98 -13.02
C GLN A 9 -0.95 -11.23 -13.14
N ARG A 10 -0.51 -11.91 -14.19
CA ARG A 10 0.93 -12.08 -14.44
C ARG A 10 1.62 -10.74 -14.72
N LEU A 11 0.97 -9.86 -15.45
CA LEU A 11 1.49 -8.51 -15.70
C LEU A 11 1.57 -7.70 -14.40
N LEU A 12 0.53 -7.72 -13.57
CA LEU A 12 0.52 -7.08 -12.25
C LEU A 12 1.69 -7.57 -11.39
N VAL A 13 1.84 -8.88 -11.24
CA VAL A 13 2.96 -9.51 -10.50
C VAL A 13 4.32 -9.07 -11.05
N SER A 14 4.49 -9.10 -12.38
CA SER A 14 5.74 -8.71 -13.02
C SER A 14 6.08 -7.23 -12.79
N THR A 15 5.08 -6.36 -12.87
CA THR A 15 5.23 -4.92 -12.64
C THR A 15 5.67 -4.65 -11.20
N ILE A 16 4.98 -5.23 -10.22
CA ILE A 16 5.30 -5.06 -8.79
C ILE A 16 6.71 -5.60 -8.49
N ARG A 17 7.04 -6.81 -8.95
CA ARG A 17 8.37 -7.41 -8.73
C ARG A 17 9.50 -6.58 -9.35
N THR A 18 9.25 -6.00 -10.52
CA THR A 18 10.22 -5.14 -11.18
C THR A 18 10.42 -3.84 -10.41
N PHE A 19 9.34 -3.23 -9.93
CA PHE A 19 9.38 -2.04 -9.10
C PHE A 19 10.16 -2.31 -7.80
N ILE A 20 9.82 -3.36 -7.07
CA ILE A 20 10.51 -3.73 -5.83
C ILE A 20 12.00 -3.92 -6.09
N ARG A 21 12.38 -4.69 -7.10
CA ARG A 21 13.78 -5.00 -7.41
C ARG A 21 14.58 -3.75 -7.77
N ARG A 22 14.00 -2.81 -8.52
CA ARG A 22 14.70 -1.62 -9.02
C ARG A 22 14.71 -0.46 -8.05
N GLU A 23 13.59 -0.22 -7.37
CA GLU A 23 13.38 0.99 -6.58
C GLU A 23 13.49 0.76 -5.07
N LEU A 24 13.13 -0.44 -4.57
CA LEU A 24 13.05 -0.70 -3.14
C LEU A 24 14.23 -1.53 -2.62
N LYS A 25 14.59 -2.61 -3.29
CA LYS A 25 15.70 -3.48 -2.86
C LYS A 25 17.03 -2.75 -2.61
N PRO A 26 17.43 -1.76 -3.42
CA PRO A 26 18.67 -1.01 -3.14
C PRO A 26 18.65 -0.20 -1.83
N LEU A 27 17.47 0.05 -1.27
CA LEU A 27 17.29 0.84 -0.04
C LEU A 27 17.26 -0.02 1.24
N GLU A 28 17.10 -1.34 1.11
CA GLU A 28 16.88 -2.24 2.26
C GLU A 28 18.06 -2.23 3.24
N GLN A 29 19.28 -2.29 2.75
CA GLN A 29 20.46 -2.34 3.62
C GLN A 29 20.57 -1.08 4.48
N ASP A 30 20.39 0.10 3.90
CA ASP A 30 20.44 1.36 4.63
C ASP A 30 19.34 1.46 5.70
N ILE A 31 18.14 0.96 5.35
CA ILE A 31 17.01 0.91 6.31
C ILE A 31 17.26 -0.09 7.42
N GLU A 32 17.84 -1.24 7.14
CA GLU A 32 18.19 -2.24 8.17
C GLU A 32 19.24 -1.68 9.15
N GLU A 33 20.21 -0.91 8.66
CA GLU A 33 21.25 -0.31 9.47
C GLU A 33 20.77 0.91 10.28
N THR A 34 19.92 1.73 9.71
CA THR A 34 19.52 3.03 10.30
C THR A 34 18.15 3.02 10.97
N GLY A 35 17.26 2.08 10.57
CA GLY A 35 15.85 2.06 10.97
C GLY A 35 15.01 3.18 10.36
N MET A 36 15.56 3.96 9.43
CA MET A 36 14.92 5.16 8.88
C MET A 36 14.95 5.20 7.36
N LEU A 37 13.96 5.88 6.79
CA LEU A 37 13.92 6.25 5.38
C LEU A 37 13.77 7.76 5.25
N ALA A 38 14.68 8.42 4.53
CA ALA A 38 14.61 9.86 4.33
C ALA A 38 13.32 10.27 3.60
N ASP A 39 12.69 11.36 4.03
CA ASP A 39 11.40 11.82 3.48
C ASP A 39 11.47 12.11 1.98
N THR A 40 12.61 12.60 1.47
CA THR A 40 12.82 12.84 0.04
C THR A 40 12.80 11.53 -0.76
N VAL A 41 13.43 10.48 -0.24
CA VAL A 41 13.44 9.14 -0.86
C VAL A 41 12.05 8.53 -0.78
N ALA A 42 11.36 8.64 0.37
CA ALA A 42 9.99 8.20 0.53
C ALA A 42 9.03 8.87 -0.48
N ALA A 43 9.19 10.18 -0.69
CA ALA A 43 8.39 10.92 -1.67
C ALA A 43 8.66 10.47 -3.12
N ASP A 44 9.91 10.19 -3.47
CA ASP A 44 10.29 9.73 -4.80
C ASP A 44 9.72 8.34 -5.12
N ILE A 45 9.90 7.35 -4.23
CA ILE A 45 9.35 6.00 -4.43
C ILE A 45 7.83 6.02 -4.49
N ARG A 46 7.15 6.83 -3.65
CA ARG A 46 5.69 7.01 -3.71
C ARG A 46 5.25 7.56 -5.07
N LYS A 47 5.89 8.63 -5.55
CA LYS A 47 5.56 9.22 -6.85
C LYS A 47 5.72 8.21 -7.99
N LYS A 48 6.80 7.43 -7.99
CA LYS A 48 7.03 6.36 -8.97
C LYS A 48 5.96 5.28 -8.91
N SER A 49 5.57 4.87 -7.71
CA SER A 49 4.52 3.89 -7.48
C SER A 49 3.15 4.39 -7.95
N GLN A 50 2.81 5.65 -7.65
CA GLN A 50 1.58 6.30 -8.12
C GLN A 50 1.50 6.35 -9.65
N LEU A 51 2.60 6.66 -10.33
CA LEU A 51 2.65 6.66 -11.80
C LEU A 51 2.39 5.28 -12.42
N LEU A 52 2.68 4.21 -11.70
CA LEU A 52 2.41 2.83 -12.09
C LEU A 52 1.04 2.31 -11.63
N GLY A 53 0.25 3.13 -10.93
CA GLY A 53 -1.04 2.70 -10.36
C GLY A 53 -0.92 1.69 -9.22
N LEU A 54 0.25 1.63 -8.55
CA LEU A 54 0.52 0.67 -7.46
C LEU A 54 0.27 1.24 -6.07
N TYR A 55 -0.10 2.52 -5.95
CA TYR A 55 -0.39 3.16 -4.67
C TYR A 55 -1.88 3.06 -4.34
N ALA A 56 -2.22 2.72 -3.09
CA ALA A 56 -3.61 2.58 -2.62
C ALA A 56 -4.47 1.68 -3.54
N VAL A 57 -3.91 0.53 -3.94
CA VAL A 57 -4.52 -0.40 -4.92
C VAL A 57 -5.88 -0.96 -4.47
N ASN A 58 -6.13 -1.01 -3.16
CA ASN A 58 -7.36 -1.47 -2.52
C ASN A 58 -8.49 -0.43 -2.55
N ILE A 59 -8.19 0.84 -2.81
CA ILE A 59 -9.18 1.92 -2.81
C ILE A 59 -9.76 2.09 -4.21
N PRO A 60 -11.10 2.30 -4.35
CA PRO A 60 -11.76 2.47 -5.64
C PRO A 60 -11.20 3.62 -6.49
N LEU A 61 -11.28 3.45 -7.82
CA LEU A 61 -10.82 4.44 -8.79
C LEU A 61 -11.48 5.82 -8.63
N GLU A 62 -12.75 5.85 -8.23
CA GLU A 62 -13.48 7.10 -8.00
C GLU A 62 -12.86 7.99 -6.92
N TYR A 63 -12.10 7.40 -5.98
CA TYR A 63 -11.35 8.13 -4.95
C TYR A 63 -9.87 8.31 -5.33
N GLY A 64 -9.47 7.87 -6.52
CA GLY A 64 -8.08 7.97 -7.01
C GLY A 64 -7.18 6.82 -6.60
N GLY A 65 -7.73 5.72 -6.07
CA GLY A 65 -7.00 4.49 -5.78
C GLY A 65 -6.79 3.61 -7.01
N GLY A 66 -6.17 2.45 -6.84
CA GLY A 66 -5.91 1.50 -7.92
C GLY A 66 -7.11 0.64 -8.33
N GLY A 67 -8.15 0.55 -7.50
CA GLY A 67 -9.41 -0.16 -7.79
C GLY A 67 -9.27 -1.65 -8.06
N LEU A 68 -8.25 -2.30 -7.49
CA LEU A 68 -8.08 -3.74 -7.66
C LEU A 68 -9.24 -4.51 -7.00
N SER A 69 -9.66 -5.60 -7.65
CA SER A 69 -10.50 -6.59 -6.98
C SER A 69 -9.78 -7.20 -5.78
N VAL A 70 -10.54 -7.73 -4.82
CA VAL A 70 -9.96 -8.38 -3.62
C VAL A 70 -8.93 -9.45 -4.00
N LEU A 71 -9.21 -10.27 -5.02
CA LEU A 71 -8.28 -11.29 -5.48
C LEU A 71 -6.98 -10.66 -6.02
N ASN A 72 -7.09 -9.65 -6.88
CA ASN A 72 -5.92 -8.99 -7.46
C ASN A 72 -5.13 -8.21 -6.40
N TRP A 73 -5.82 -7.63 -5.42
CA TRP A 73 -5.18 -7.02 -4.27
C TRP A 73 -4.40 -8.04 -3.43
N MET A 74 -4.97 -9.21 -3.12
CA MET A 74 -4.24 -10.27 -2.41
C MET A 74 -3.01 -10.76 -3.19
N ILE A 75 -3.10 -10.87 -4.51
CA ILE A 75 -1.95 -11.18 -5.37
C ILE A 75 -0.88 -10.07 -5.28
N ALA A 76 -1.28 -8.81 -5.23
CA ALA A 76 -0.37 -7.68 -5.07
C ALA A 76 0.31 -7.70 -3.68
N GLU A 77 -0.46 -7.90 -2.60
CA GLU A 77 0.04 -8.00 -1.22
C GLU A 77 1.09 -9.11 -1.05
N GLU A 78 0.87 -10.26 -1.67
CA GLU A 78 1.89 -11.33 -1.70
C GLU A 78 3.23 -10.84 -2.29
N GLN A 79 3.18 -9.98 -3.31
CA GLN A 79 4.39 -9.43 -3.90
C GLN A 79 4.98 -8.30 -3.03
N PHE A 80 4.14 -7.48 -2.40
CA PHE A 80 4.59 -6.42 -1.49
C PHE A 80 5.44 -6.99 -0.34
N GLY A 81 5.07 -8.16 0.19
CA GLY A 81 5.82 -8.87 1.24
C GLY A 81 7.25 -9.29 0.86
N ARG A 82 7.73 -8.96 -0.34
CA ARG A 82 9.11 -9.25 -0.79
C ARG A 82 10.14 -8.19 -0.37
N THR A 83 9.71 -7.14 0.30
CA THR A 83 10.55 -6.04 0.78
C THR A 83 10.19 -5.68 2.23
N SER A 84 10.91 -4.72 2.84
CA SER A 84 10.67 -4.34 4.22
C SER A 84 9.36 -3.56 4.40
N ASP A 85 8.74 -3.68 5.59
CA ASP A 85 7.48 -3.01 5.93
C ASP A 85 7.53 -1.48 5.74
N ILE A 86 8.65 -0.84 6.10
CA ILE A 86 8.85 0.59 5.90
C ILE A 86 8.71 0.96 4.42
N LEU A 87 9.32 0.18 3.52
CA LEU A 87 9.26 0.42 2.08
C LEU A 87 7.89 0.13 1.51
N ILE A 88 7.21 -0.95 1.97
CA ILE A 88 5.84 -1.28 1.56
C ILE A 88 4.91 -0.11 1.82
N ARG A 89 4.89 0.40 3.04
CA ARG A 89 4.00 1.50 3.44
C ARG A 89 4.26 2.79 2.67
N ARG A 90 5.51 3.09 2.38
CA ARG A 90 5.90 4.31 1.65
C ARG A 90 5.65 4.20 0.15
N ALA A 91 5.86 3.03 -0.44
CA ALA A 91 5.71 2.81 -1.87
C ALA A 91 4.26 2.55 -2.28
N PHE A 92 3.53 1.72 -1.54
CA PHE A 92 2.22 1.23 -1.95
C PHE A 92 1.06 1.85 -1.17
N GLY A 93 1.39 2.62 -0.13
CA GLY A 93 0.42 3.26 0.74
C GLY A 93 -0.04 2.36 1.88
N ASN A 94 -0.75 2.97 2.80
CA ASN A 94 -1.40 2.30 3.93
C ASN A 94 -2.76 2.97 4.13
N VAL A 95 -3.66 2.77 3.16
CA VAL A 95 -4.99 3.38 3.15
C VAL A 95 -6.02 2.32 3.48
N TYR A 96 -6.71 2.51 4.59
CA TYR A 96 -7.68 1.54 5.11
C TYR A 96 -9.07 1.76 4.53
N GLU A 97 -9.73 0.68 4.15
CA GLU A 97 -11.09 0.65 3.57
C GLU A 97 -12.14 1.22 4.51
N ILE A 98 -11.91 1.18 5.81
CA ILE A 98 -12.82 1.79 6.80
C ILE A 98 -13.10 3.27 6.51
N LEU A 99 -12.18 3.96 5.85
CA LEU A 99 -12.36 5.36 5.44
C LEU A 99 -13.44 5.52 4.35
N LEU A 100 -13.79 4.43 3.64
CA LEU A 100 -14.87 4.43 2.65
C LEU A 100 -16.26 4.53 3.30
N GLU A 101 -16.38 4.13 4.56
CA GLU A 101 -17.62 4.19 5.33
C GLU A 101 -17.85 5.57 5.99
N GLY A 102 -16.87 6.45 5.90
CA GLY A 102 -16.96 7.80 6.47
C GLY A 102 -17.96 8.71 5.75
N SER A 103 -18.41 9.78 6.42
CA SER A 103 -19.20 10.84 5.80
C SER A 103 -18.42 11.51 4.65
N ALA A 104 -19.13 12.29 3.81
CA ALA A 104 -18.49 13.05 2.72
C ALA A 104 -17.38 13.98 3.25
N GLU A 105 -17.59 14.61 4.39
CA GLU A 105 -16.59 15.46 5.05
C GLU A 105 -15.37 14.66 5.53
N GLN A 106 -15.60 13.49 6.13
CA GLN A 106 -14.52 12.60 6.58
C GLN A 106 -13.72 12.06 5.40
N LYS A 107 -14.40 11.64 4.32
CA LYS A 107 -13.72 11.21 3.08
C LYS A 107 -12.85 12.33 2.50
N HIS A 108 -13.38 13.55 2.45
CA HIS A 108 -12.63 14.71 1.97
C HIS A 108 -11.41 15.00 2.83
N SER A 109 -11.56 14.94 4.16
CA SER A 109 -10.53 15.32 5.11
C SER A 109 -9.48 14.22 5.36
N TYR A 110 -9.83 12.95 5.17
CA TYR A 110 -8.97 11.82 5.52
C TYR A 110 -8.68 10.90 4.32
N LEU A 111 -9.71 10.37 3.65
CA LEU A 111 -9.52 9.41 2.57
C LEU A 111 -8.76 10.01 1.38
N LEU A 112 -9.22 11.13 0.84
CA LEU A 112 -8.59 11.73 -0.34
C LEU A 112 -7.13 12.14 -0.10
N PRO A 113 -6.76 12.79 1.03
CA PRO A 113 -5.36 13.06 1.32
C PRO A 113 -4.52 11.79 1.52
N ALA A 114 -5.11 10.72 2.09
CA ALA A 114 -4.42 9.45 2.22
C ALA A 114 -4.09 8.81 0.86
N VAL A 115 -5.07 8.75 -0.03
CA VAL A 115 -4.91 8.20 -1.38
C VAL A 115 -3.89 9.00 -2.20
N ARG A 116 -3.82 10.32 -1.99
CA ARG A 116 -2.77 11.16 -2.58
C ARG A 116 -1.40 11.03 -1.89
N GLY A 117 -1.33 10.30 -0.77
CA GLY A 117 -0.10 10.12 0.00
C GLY A 117 0.34 11.36 0.77
N GLU A 118 -0.56 12.30 0.99
CA GLU A 118 -0.35 13.53 1.78
C GLU A 118 -0.46 13.27 3.28
N ARG A 119 -1.13 12.17 3.66
CA ARG A 119 -1.29 11.71 5.04
C ARG A 119 -1.02 10.22 5.15
N THR A 120 -0.48 9.83 6.30
CA THR A 120 -0.33 8.43 6.72
C THR A 120 -1.25 8.14 7.88
N PHE A 121 -1.62 6.86 8.04
CA PHE A 121 -2.47 6.38 9.12
C PHE A 121 -1.75 5.31 9.92
N SER A 122 -2.12 5.23 11.19
CA SER A 122 -1.82 4.10 12.05
C SER A 122 -3.11 3.53 12.60
N VAL A 123 -3.10 2.25 12.93
CA VAL A 123 -4.23 1.52 13.49
C VAL A 123 -3.89 1.14 14.92
N ALA A 124 -4.82 1.35 15.84
CA ALA A 124 -4.72 0.91 17.22
C ALA A 124 -5.95 0.05 17.53
N PHE A 125 -5.74 -1.27 17.64
CA PHE A 125 -6.81 -2.23 17.93
C PHE A 125 -6.92 -2.59 19.39
N THR A 126 -5.80 -2.54 20.12
CA THR A 126 -5.77 -2.97 21.51
C THR A 126 -6.51 -1.97 22.38
N GLU A 127 -7.51 -2.45 23.10
CA GLU A 127 -8.27 -1.72 24.11
C GLU A 127 -7.85 -2.19 25.51
N PRO A 128 -8.18 -1.44 26.59
CA PRO A 128 -7.80 -1.85 27.95
C PRO A 128 -8.30 -3.24 28.35
N GLU A 129 -9.45 -3.65 27.82
CA GLU A 129 -10.14 -4.90 28.15
C GLU A 129 -10.11 -5.95 27.03
N ALA A 130 -9.62 -5.60 25.82
CA ALA A 130 -9.59 -6.48 24.66
C ALA A 130 -8.32 -6.27 23.82
N GLY A 131 -7.65 -7.36 23.50
CA GLY A 131 -6.50 -7.38 22.59
C GLY A 131 -6.76 -8.32 21.41
N SER A 132 -6.53 -9.62 21.62
CA SER A 132 -6.73 -10.64 20.59
C SER A 132 -8.22 -10.89 20.27
N ASP A 133 -9.11 -10.59 21.18
CA ASP A 133 -10.56 -10.62 21.00
C ASP A 133 -11.02 -9.20 20.63
N ALA A 134 -10.96 -8.91 19.34
CA ALA A 134 -11.28 -7.59 18.77
C ALA A 134 -12.68 -7.53 18.13
N ALA A 135 -13.52 -8.56 18.32
CA ALA A 135 -14.86 -8.65 17.75
C ALA A 135 -15.95 -8.31 18.77
#